data_574d6bc202d427da1f46e9d0a048e480
#
_entry.id   574d6bc202d427da1f46e9d0a048e480
#
_cell.length_a   1.000
_cell.length_b   1.000
_cell.length_c   1.000
_cell.angle_alpha   90.00
_cell.angle_beta   90.00
_cell.angle_gamma   90.00
#
_symmetry.space_group_name_H-M   'P 1'
#
loop_
_entity.id
_entity.type
_entity.pdbx_description
1 polymer ?
#
loop_
_entity_poly.entity_id
_entity_poly.type
_entity_poly.pdbx_seq_one_letter_code
_entity_poly.pdbx_strand_id
1 'polypeptide(L)'
;MSVQIIRGDLLEADADIICHQVNCQGAMGAGVAKQIADKWPYVKKEYVKFCNSKKKQNLLGEIQLVAANGGFQQEGDPMILNIFGQLYYGHDGVYTDYSALTKAFRKMNQLYKGKTLAFPYGFGCGLAGGDWQDVEPMLVRLLPDCDVKIYWKG
;
A
#
# COMPACT_ATOMS: atom_id res chain seq x y z
N MET A 1 4.58 12.58 14.84
CA MET A 1 4.88 11.16 14.85
C MET A 1 6.18 10.92 14.08
N SER A 2 6.64 9.69 13.92
CA SER A 2 7.98 9.41 13.44
C SER A 2 7.98 8.71 12.08
N VAL A 3 9.10 8.83 11.36
CA VAL A 3 9.39 8.02 10.16
C VAL A 3 10.71 7.30 10.40
N GLN A 4 10.71 5.97 10.27
CA GLN A 4 11.87 5.13 10.50
C GLN A 4 12.10 4.22 9.30
N ILE A 5 13.38 4.02 8.95
CA ILE A 5 13.75 2.99 7.97
C ILE A 5 14.25 1.79 8.74
N ILE A 6 13.64 0.64 8.51
CA ILE A 6 13.92 -0.61 9.23
C ILE A 6 14.37 -1.67 8.24
N ARG A 7 15.52 -2.29 8.53
CA ARG A 7 15.97 -3.44 7.74
C ARG A 7 15.15 -4.66 8.14
N GLY A 8 14.42 -5.23 7.18
CA GLY A 8 13.57 -6.38 7.44
C GLY A 8 12.55 -6.61 6.35
N ASP A 9 11.72 -7.64 6.54
CA ASP A 9 10.68 -8.01 5.60
C ASP A 9 9.39 -7.27 5.94
N LEU A 10 8.84 -6.55 4.97
CA LEU A 10 7.55 -5.87 5.12
C LEU A 10 6.44 -6.82 5.58
N LEU A 11 6.43 -8.05 5.09
CA LEU A 11 5.37 -9.02 5.41
C LEU A 11 5.47 -9.56 6.84
N GLU A 12 6.58 -9.30 7.52
CA GLU A 12 6.79 -9.61 8.93
C GLU A 12 6.80 -8.35 9.82
N ALA A 13 6.28 -7.23 9.30
CA ALA A 13 6.34 -5.94 9.98
C ALA A 13 5.60 -5.97 11.32
N ASP A 14 6.22 -5.34 12.32
CA ASP A 14 5.56 -5.00 13.59
C ASP A 14 4.88 -3.63 13.40
N ALA A 15 3.64 -3.66 12.93
CA ALA A 15 2.86 -2.48 12.63
C ALA A 15 1.37 -2.81 12.69
N ASP A 16 0.55 -1.78 12.85
CA ASP A 16 -0.91 -1.94 12.83
C ASP A 16 -1.40 -2.30 11.43
N ILE A 17 -0.80 -1.69 10.41
CA ILE A 17 -1.24 -1.84 9.02
C ILE A 17 -0.03 -1.97 8.11
N ILE A 18 -0.05 -2.96 7.22
CA ILE A 18 0.93 -3.12 6.14
C ILE A 18 0.35 -2.47 4.89
N CYS A 19 1.07 -1.52 4.31
CA CYS A 19 0.62 -0.71 3.18
C CYS A 19 1.40 -1.06 1.91
N HIS A 20 0.70 -1.12 0.78
CA HIS A 20 1.34 -1.27 -0.52
C HIS A 20 0.51 -0.62 -1.61
N GLN A 21 1.16 -0.30 -2.74
CA GLN A 21 0.48 0.27 -3.89
C GLN A 21 -0.12 -0.81 -4.77
N VAL A 22 -1.35 -0.59 -5.22
CA VAL A 22 -2.03 -1.46 -6.19
C VAL A 22 -2.49 -0.63 -7.39
N ASN A 23 -2.72 -1.32 -8.52
CA ASN A 23 -3.36 -0.72 -9.70
C ASN A 23 -4.88 -0.86 -9.62
N CYS A 24 -5.58 -0.23 -10.57
CA CYS A 24 -7.04 -0.26 -10.64
C CYS A 24 -7.57 -1.38 -11.57
N GLN A 25 -6.71 -2.29 -12.02
CA GLN A 25 -7.05 -3.32 -13.02
C GLN A 25 -7.35 -4.69 -12.40
N GLY A 26 -7.20 -4.84 -11.08
CA GLY A 26 -7.42 -6.12 -10.43
C GLY A 26 -6.24 -7.10 -10.56
N ALA A 27 -5.04 -6.61 -10.83
CA ALA A 27 -3.86 -7.44 -11.04
C ALA A 27 -2.84 -7.29 -9.92
N MET A 28 -2.45 -8.40 -9.28
CA MET A 28 -1.43 -8.48 -8.26
C MET A 28 -0.33 -9.47 -8.71
N GLY A 29 0.14 -9.31 -9.94
CA GLY A 29 1.02 -10.29 -10.59
C GLY A 29 2.52 -10.02 -10.46
N ALA A 30 2.95 -8.95 -9.78
CA ALA A 30 4.36 -8.59 -9.70
C ALA A 30 4.70 -7.88 -8.39
N GLY A 31 5.98 -7.90 -8.02
CA GLY A 31 6.52 -7.14 -6.90
C GLY A 31 5.89 -7.47 -5.55
N VAL A 32 5.76 -6.44 -4.72
CA VAL A 32 5.20 -6.56 -3.36
C VAL A 32 3.76 -7.07 -3.39
N ALA A 33 2.94 -6.61 -4.35
CA ALA A 33 1.56 -7.04 -4.47
C ALA A 33 1.45 -8.55 -4.69
N LYS A 34 2.34 -9.12 -5.53
CA LYS A 34 2.38 -10.57 -5.75
C LYS A 34 2.76 -11.31 -4.46
N GLN A 35 3.75 -10.81 -3.73
CA GLN A 35 4.17 -11.42 -2.46
C GLN A 35 3.03 -11.44 -1.45
N ILE A 36 2.27 -10.35 -1.36
CA ILE A 36 1.09 -10.25 -0.49
C ILE A 36 0.00 -11.23 -0.94
N ALA A 37 -0.29 -11.29 -2.23
CA ALA A 37 -1.30 -12.18 -2.77
C ALA A 37 -0.94 -13.66 -2.54
N ASP A 38 0.35 -14.00 -2.66
CA ASP A 38 0.83 -15.37 -2.43
C ASP A 38 0.74 -15.76 -0.96
N LYS A 39 1.08 -14.85 -0.05
CA LYS A 39 1.04 -15.11 1.39
C LYS A 39 -0.39 -15.09 1.94
N TRP A 40 -1.22 -14.17 1.45
CA TRP A 40 -2.59 -13.97 1.92
C TRP A 40 -3.56 -13.92 0.73
N PRO A 41 -3.96 -15.08 0.17
CA PRO A 41 -4.85 -15.13 -1.00
C PRO A 41 -6.17 -14.38 -0.81
N TYR A 42 -6.67 -14.30 0.43
CA TYR A 42 -7.87 -13.56 0.74
C TYR A 42 -7.77 -12.08 0.37
N VAL A 43 -6.57 -11.49 0.53
CA VAL A 43 -6.33 -10.08 0.18
C VAL A 43 -6.55 -9.87 -1.31
N LYS A 44 -6.01 -10.74 -2.15
CA LYS A 44 -6.22 -10.68 -3.61
C LYS A 44 -7.69 -10.83 -3.97
N LYS A 45 -8.37 -11.77 -3.34
CA LYS A 45 -9.80 -12.02 -3.60
C LYS A 45 -10.62 -10.76 -3.33
N GLU A 46 -10.41 -10.12 -2.18
CA GLU A 46 -11.14 -8.91 -1.81
C GLU A 46 -10.74 -7.70 -2.66
N TYR A 47 -9.47 -7.60 -3.04
CA TYR A 47 -9.00 -6.56 -3.95
C TYR A 47 -9.68 -6.66 -5.32
N VAL A 48 -9.72 -7.85 -5.92
CA VAL A 48 -10.39 -8.06 -7.23
C VAL A 48 -11.86 -7.71 -7.14
N LYS A 49 -12.53 -8.16 -6.08
CA LYS A 49 -13.94 -7.86 -5.82
C LYS A 49 -14.20 -6.37 -5.71
N PHE A 50 -13.33 -5.65 -5.00
CA PHE A 50 -13.43 -4.20 -4.85
C PHE A 50 -13.22 -3.48 -6.20
N CYS A 51 -12.26 -3.93 -7.00
CA CYS A 51 -12.02 -3.39 -8.34
C CYS A 51 -13.24 -3.55 -9.25
N ASN A 52 -13.98 -4.64 -9.10
CA ASN A 52 -15.18 -4.90 -9.92
C ASN A 52 -16.42 -4.14 -9.43
N SER A 53 -16.37 -3.52 -8.25
CA SER A 53 -17.51 -2.81 -7.66
C SER A 53 -17.63 -1.36 -8.15
N LYS A 54 -16.61 -0.82 -8.80
CA LYS A 54 -16.52 0.59 -9.20
C LYS A 54 -15.90 0.71 -10.58
N LYS A 55 -16.13 1.87 -11.22
CA LYS A 55 -15.36 2.23 -12.42
C LYS A 55 -13.90 2.44 -12.05
N LYS A 56 -13.00 2.05 -12.93
CA LYS A 56 -11.55 2.10 -12.66
C LYS A 56 -11.06 3.50 -12.29
N GLN A 57 -11.58 4.54 -12.95
CA GLN A 57 -11.22 5.92 -12.63
C GLN A 57 -11.63 6.34 -11.22
N ASN A 58 -12.70 5.72 -10.69
CA ASN A 58 -13.19 6.03 -9.33
C ASN A 58 -12.42 5.29 -8.25
N LEU A 59 -11.60 4.30 -8.62
CA LEU A 59 -10.72 3.59 -7.70
C LEU A 59 -9.44 4.38 -7.43
N LEU A 60 -8.96 5.13 -8.43
CA LEU A 60 -7.69 5.85 -8.34
C LEU A 60 -7.71 6.85 -7.17
N GLY A 61 -6.76 6.72 -6.27
CA GLY A 61 -6.68 7.53 -5.04
C GLY A 61 -7.49 6.99 -3.87
N GLU A 62 -8.20 5.87 -4.05
CA GLU A 62 -8.91 5.20 -2.97
C GLU A 62 -7.96 4.31 -2.16
N ILE A 63 -8.44 3.88 -0.99
CA ILE A 63 -7.76 2.91 -0.15
C ILE A 63 -8.75 1.80 0.22
N GLN A 64 -8.23 0.58 0.42
CA GLN A 64 -9.03 -0.57 0.85
C GLN A 64 -8.30 -1.29 1.96
N LEU A 65 -8.91 -1.35 3.15
CA LEU A 65 -8.37 -2.06 4.29
C LEU A 65 -8.93 -3.49 4.32
N VAL A 66 -8.04 -4.47 4.40
CA VAL A 66 -8.41 -5.89 4.37
C VAL A 66 -7.72 -6.63 5.51
N ALA A 67 -8.47 -7.40 6.30
CA ALA A 67 -7.89 -8.33 7.26
C ALA A 67 -7.18 -9.46 6.48
N ALA A 68 -5.88 -9.67 6.73
CA ALA A 68 -5.07 -10.57 5.91
C ALA A 68 -5.66 -11.98 5.78
N ASN A 69 -6.22 -12.52 6.84
CA ASN A 69 -6.77 -13.87 6.89
C ASN A 69 -8.31 -13.90 6.92
N GLY A 70 -8.97 -12.78 6.62
CA GLY A 70 -10.42 -12.71 6.48
C GLY A 70 -11.15 -13.21 7.71
N GLY A 71 -12.11 -14.14 7.51
CA GLY A 71 -12.87 -14.75 8.59
C GLY A 71 -12.05 -15.62 9.54
N PHE A 72 -10.80 -15.93 9.20
CA PHE A 72 -9.87 -16.69 10.04
C PHE A 72 -8.85 -15.79 10.74
N GLN A 73 -9.08 -14.48 10.75
CA GLN A 73 -8.18 -13.52 11.39
C GLN A 73 -8.06 -13.82 12.88
N GLN A 74 -6.81 -13.82 13.36
CA GLN A 74 -6.46 -14.04 14.76
C GLN A 74 -5.70 -12.82 15.29
N GLU A 75 -5.57 -12.72 16.62
CA GLU A 75 -4.78 -11.66 17.24
C GLU A 75 -3.34 -11.72 16.73
N GLY A 76 -2.80 -10.58 16.32
CA GLY A 76 -1.46 -10.47 15.75
C GLY A 76 -1.41 -10.63 14.25
N ASP A 77 -2.47 -11.09 13.60
CA ASP A 77 -2.54 -11.13 12.13
C ASP A 77 -2.62 -9.70 11.57
N PRO A 78 -1.90 -9.41 10.47
CA PRO A 78 -1.84 -8.05 9.97
C PRO A 78 -3.13 -7.61 9.28
N MET A 79 -3.34 -6.28 9.28
CA MET A 79 -4.27 -5.62 8.37
C MET A 79 -3.47 -5.15 7.17
N ILE A 80 -4.03 -5.30 5.98
CA ILE A 80 -3.38 -4.90 4.72
C ILE A 80 -4.16 -3.73 4.14
N LEU A 81 -3.45 -2.67 3.76
CA LEU A 81 -4.04 -1.52 3.10
C LEU A 81 -3.59 -1.51 1.64
N ASN A 82 -4.55 -1.68 0.75
CA ASN A 82 -4.36 -1.53 -0.68
C ASN A 82 -4.54 -0.06 -1.03
N ILE A 83 -3.47 0.58 -1.54
CA ILE A 83 -3.48 2.00 -1.91
C ILE A 83 -3.50 2.09 -3.42
N PHE A 84 -4.58 2.62 -3.99
CA PHE A 84 -4.78 2.72 -5.43
C PHE A 84 -4.01 3.90 -6.00
N GLY A 85 -2.70 3.75 -6.09
CA GLY A 85 -1.77 4.79 -6.52
C GLY A 85 -1.44 4.78 -8.00
N GLN A 86 -2.00 3.86 -8.78
CA GLN A 86 -1.79 3.77 -10.23
C GLN A 86 -3.02 3.21 -10.91
N LEU A 87 -3.35 3.72 -12.11
CA LEU A 87 -4.50 3.25 -12.88
C LEU A 87 -4.17 1.95 -13.60
N TYR A 88 -3.08 1.94 -14.37
CA TYR A 88 -2.60 0.78 -15.13
C TYR A 88 -1.31 0.22 -14.54
N TYR A 89 -0.80 -0.84 -15.15
CA TYR A 89 0.48 -1.46 -14.84
C TYR A 89 1.24 -1.75 -16.14
N GLY A 90 2.55 -1.94 -16.03
CA GLY A 90 3.42 -2.23 -17.17
C GLY A 90 4.88 -2.22 -16.76
N HIS A 91 5.78 -2.28 -17.74
CA HIS A 91 7.22 -2.36 -17.52
C HIS A 91 8.00 -1.20 -18.14
N ASP A 92 7.33 -0.29 -18.86
CA ASP A 92 7.97 0.67 -19.74
C ASP A 92 7.50 2.11 -19.55
N GLY A 93 7.02 2.46 -18.37
CA GLY A 93 6.55 3.80 -18.12
C GLY A 93 6.40 4.13 -16.65
N VAL A 94 5.95 5.35 -16.40
CA VAL A 94 5.60 5.81 -15.05
C VAL A 94 4.09 5.64 -14.88
N TYR A 95 3.70 4.72 -14.01
CA TYR A 95 2.29 4.42 -13.73
C TYR A 95 1.84 5.00 -12.39
N THR A 96 2.78 5.28 -11.47
CA THR A 96 2.48 5.91 -10.19
C THR A 96 1.89 7.30 -10.41
N ASP A 97 0.72 7.55 -9.82
CA ASP A 97 0.00 8.81 -9.90
C ASP A 97 0.16 9.55 -8.58
N TYR A 98 0.97 10.62 -8.59
CA TYR A 98 1.28 11.37 -7.38
C TYR A 98 0.07 12.11 -6.81
N SER A 99 -0.87 12.54 -7.66
CA SER A 99 -2.13 13.13 -7.19
C SER A 99 -2.99 12.12 -6.44
N ALA A 100 -3.05 10.89 -6.97
CA ALA A 100 -3.76 9.80 -6.34
C ALA A 100 -3.15 9.44 -4.98
N LEU A 101 -1.81 9.38 -4.91
CA LEU A 101 -1.11 9.14 -3.64
C LEU A 101 -1.36 10.26 -2.64
N THR A 102 -1.36 11.51 -3.06
CA THR A 102 -1.66 12.65 -2.20
C THR A 102 -3.04 12.51 -1.58
N LYS A 103 -4.04 12.20 -2.40
CA LYS A 103 -5.41 11.99 -1.94
C LYS A 103 -5.49 10.84 -0.93
N ALA A 104 -4.87 9.71 -1.27
CA ALA A 104 -4.88 8.51 -0.42
C ALA A 104 -4.18 8.76 0.92
N PHE A 105 -2.99 9.36 0.90
CA PHE A 105 -2.22 9.61 2.12
C PHE A 105 -2.93 10.60 3.06
N ARG A 106 -3.57 11.62 2.53
CA ARG A 106 -4.35 12.56 3.34
C ARG A 106 -5.51 11.85 4.04
N LYS A 107 -6.20 10.98 3.32
CA LYS A 107 -7.28 10.17 3.88
C LYS A 107 -6.77 9.21 4.96
N MET A 108 -5.63 8.56 4.69
CA MET A 108 -4.98 7.67 5.66
C MET A 108 -4.59 8.40 6.94
N ASN A 109 -4.05 9.60 6.83
CA ASN A 109 -3.66 10.37 8.00
C ASN A 109 -4.86 10.70 8.90
N GLN A 110 -6.02 10.98 8.31
CA GLN A 110 -7.25 11.23 9.07
C GLN A 110 -7.77 9.95 9.74
N LEU A 111 -7.81 8.85 8.99
CA LEU A 111 -8.42 7.59 9.46
C LEU A 111 -7.53 6.85 10.46
N TYR A 112 -6.21 6.95 10.31
CA TYR A 112 -5.25 6.12 11.04
C TYR A 112 -4.35 6.92 11.97
N LYS A 113 -4.83 8.05 12.52
CA LYS A 113 -4.10 8.84 13.51
C LYS A 113 -3.65 7.97 14.67
N GLY A 114 -2.38 8.08 15.03
CA GLY A 114 -1.78 7.32 16.14
C GLY A 114 -1.43 5.87 15.80
N LYS A 115 -1.75 5.41 14.59
CA LYS A 115 -1.42 4.05 14.16
C LYS A 115 -0.01 3.98 13.56
N THR A 116 0.55 2.78 13.59
CA THR A 116 1.82 2.46 12.93
C THR A 116 1.54 1.86 11.57
N LEU A 117 2.07 2.50 10.53
CA LEU A 117 1.91 2.09 9.13
C LEU A 117 3.26 1.61 8.59
N ALA A 118 3.28 0.42 8.00
CA ALA A 118 4.49 -0.13 7.39
C ALA A 118 4.38 -0.01 5.86
N PHE A 119 5.44 0.52 5.25
CA PHE A 119 5.56 0.68 3.80
C PHE A 119 6.79 -0.06 3.29
N PRO A 120 6.78 -0.55 2.07
CA PRO A 120 8.01 -1.05 1.45
C PRO A 120 8.90 0.12 1.05
N TYR A 121 10.21 -0.03 1.25
CA TYR A 121 11.18 0.92 0.68
C TYR A 121 10.99 0.93 -0.84
N GLY A 122 10.95 2.12 -1.44
CA GLY A 122 10.68 2.23 -2.86
C GLY A 122 9.20 2.06 -3.22
N PHE A 123 8.28 2.26 -2.27
CA PHE A 123 6.84 2.23 -2.54
C PHE A 123 6.51 3.03 -3.79
N GLY A 124 5.80 2.38 -4.75
CA GLY A 124 5.42 3.01 -6.02
C GLY A 124 6.56 3.19 -7.02
N CYS A 125 7.78 2.73 -6.72
CA CYS A 125 8.98 3.03 -7.52
C CYS A 125 9.56 1.83 -8.27
N GLY A 126 9.00 0.62 -8.11
CA GLY A 126 9.42 -0.55 -8.86
C GLY A 126 8.91 -0.49 -10.29
N LEU A 127 8.13 -1.49 -10.70
CA LEU A 127 7.53 -1.52 -12.04
C LEU A 127 6.61 -0.33 -12.33
N ALA A 128 6.02 0.27 -11.27
CA ALA A 128 5.18 1.47 -11.41
C ALA A 128 5.97 2.72 -11.80
N GLY A 129 7.29 2.70 -11.68
CA GLY A 129 8.18 3.72 -12.25
C GLY A 129 8.24 5.03 -11.50
N GLY A 130 7.71 5.12 -10.28
CA GLY A 130 7.83 6.31 -9.47
C GLY A 130 9.27 6.56 -9.01
N ASP A 131 9.56 7.79 -8.58
CA ASP A 131 10.85 8.18 -8.06
C ASP A 131 10.79 8.24 -6.53
N TRP A 132 11.64 7.46 -5.86
CA TRP A 132 11.67 7.41 -4.41
C TRP A 132 12.02 8.78 -3.78
N GLN A 133 12.81 9.60 -4.48
CA GLN A 133 13.10 10.97 -4.05
C GLN A 133 11.84 11.83 -3.99
N ASP A 134 10.79 11.49 -4.74
CA ASP A 134 9.50 12.18 -4.71
C ASP A 134 8.55 11.54 -3.72
N VAL A 135 8.54 10.22 -3.62
CA VAL A 135 7.57 9.47 -2.79
C VAL A 135 7.91 9.56 -1.30
N GLU A 136 9.17 9.38 -0.93
CA GLU A 136 9.57 9.42 0.49
C GLU A 136 9.16 10.71 1.18
N PRO A 137 9.42 11.91 0.61
CA PRO A 137 8.97 13.16 1.22
C PRO A 137 7.45 13.26 1.38
N MET A 138 6.68 12.61 0.50
CA MET A 138 5.22 12.56 0.63
C MET A 138 4.80 11.79 1.88
N LEU A 139 5.46 10.67 2.17
CA LEU A 139 5.18 9.90 3.39
C LEU A 139 5.43 10.73 4.63
N VAL A 140 6.53 11.48 4.65
CA VAL A 140 6.88 12.35 5.79
C VAL A 140 5.88 13.49 5.93
N ARG A 141 5.55 14.17 4.82
CA ARG A 141 4.72 15.38 4.84
C ARG A 141 3.24 15.10 5.02
N LEU A 142 2.72 14.02 4.42
CA LEU A 142 1.28 13.77 4.35
C LEU A 142 0.75 12.85 5.45
N LEU A 143 1.64 12.19 6.21
CA LEU A 143 1.28 11.29 7.30
C LEU A 143 1.84 11.76 8.65
N PRO A 144 1.70 13.06 9.01
CA PRO A 144 2.33 13.58 10.23
C PRO A 144 1.75 13.00 11.52
N ASP A 145 0.51 12.50 11.49
CA ASP A 145 -0.17 11.99 12.68
C ASP A 145 -0.06 10.47 12.84
N CYS A 146 0.72 9.82 11.96
CA CYS A 146 0.96 8.38 12.01
C CYS A 146 2.44 8.10 12.28
N ASP A 147 2.74 6.93 12.85
CA ASP A 147 4.09 6.40 12.89
C ASP A 147 4.33 5.62 11.60
N VAL A 148 5.35 5.98 10.83
CA VAL A 148 5.66 5.36 9.55
C VAL A 148 6.94 4.55 9.67
N LYS A 149 6.87 3.28 9.34
CA LYS A 149 8.01 2.36 9.26
C LYS A 149 8.22 1.96 7.80
N ILE A 150 9.40 2.20 7.28
CA ILE A 150 9.75 1.87 5.90
C ILE A 150 10.67 0.65 5.94
N TYR A 151 10.22 -0.47 5.39
CA TYR A 151 10.94 -1.74 5.47
C TYR A 151 11.79 -1.97 4.23
N TRP A 152 13.05 -2.30 4.46
CA TRP A 152 14.06 -2.52 3.43
C TRP A 152 14.78 -3.82 3.68
N LYS A 153 14.78 -4.71 2.69
CA LYS A 153 15.43 -6.02 2.81
C LYS A 153 16.95 -5.98 2.62
N GLY A 154 17.45 -4.91 2.13
CA GLY A 154 18.87 -4.75 1.83
C GLY A 154 19.16 -5.02 0.39
#